data_bb435def2b45a070f07d57cd2c02524a
#
_entry.id   bb435def2b45a070f07d57cd2c02524a
#
_cell.length_a   1.000
_cell.length_b   1.000
_cell.length_c   1.000
_cell.angle_alpha   90.00
_cell.angle_beta   90.00
_cell.angle_gamma   90.00
#
_symmetry.space_group_name_H-M   'P 1'
#
loop_
_entity.id
_entity.type
_entity.pdbx_description
1 polymer ?
#
loop_
_entity_poly.entity_id
_entity_poly.type
_entity_poly.pdbx_seq_one_letter_code
_entity_poly.pdbx_strand_id
1 'polypeptide(L)'
;MRSIAVKKRYNVLNRVLHIPEGVTKIDYSAFCNCANLKSVTIPSSMTWIDDVYGEESDCRSITNITYNGTISQWKTIEKQSLRDVTVNCIDGTISKKADLDGNGKIDTSDIFDAMVYVAYRGVGLDGGFTDEQVVAADIDGDGK
;
A
#
# COMPACT_ATOMS: atom_id res chain seq x y z
N MET A 1 6.90 -24.28 -4.52
CA MET A 1 6.34 -22.93 -4.73
C MET A 1 4.83 -23.01 -4.53
N ARG A 2 4.29 -22.35 -3.55
CA ARG A 2 2.83 -22.35 -3.32
C ARG A 2 2.29 -20.99 -3.75
N SER A 3 1.45 -20.99 -4.78
CA SER A 3 0.73 -19.85 -5.32
C SER A 3 -0.71 -19.82 -4.77
N ILE A 4 -1.25 -18.65 -4.51
CA ILE A 4 -2.67 -18.49 -4.22
C ILE A 4 -3.33 -17.68 -5.34
N ALA A 5 -4.36 -18.28 -5.95
CA ALA A 5 -5.39 -17.57 -6.68
C ALA A 5 -6.67 -17.61 -5.82
N VAL A 6 -7.04 -16.48 -5.25
CA VAL A 6 -8.28 -16.37 -4.44
C VAL A 6 -9.47 -16.19 -5.40
N LYS A 7 -9.72 -17.18 -6.25
CA LYS A 7 -10.89 -17.16 -7.13
C LYS A 7 -12.14 -17.58 -6.34
N LYS A 8 -13.03 -16.63 -6.08
CA LYS A 8 -14.49 -16.83 -5.84
C LYS A 8 -14.96 -17.76 -4.69
N ARG A 9 -14.08 -18.24 -3.78
CA ARG A 9 -14.48 -19.18 -2.70
C ARG A 9 -14.56 -18.58 -1.31
N TYR A 10 -14.08 -17.37 -1.15
CA TYR A 10 -14.23 -16.68 0.14
C TYR A 10 -15.37 -15.68 -0.02
N ASN A 11 -16.57 -16.14 0.36
CA ASN A 11 -17.65 -15.23 0.75
C ASN A 11 -17.13 -14.53 2.00
N VAL A 12 -16.34 -13.46 1.79
CA VAL A 12 -15.63 -12.77 2.86
C VAL A 12 -16.65 -11.93 3.59
N LEU A 13 -17.43 -12.57 4.45
CA LEU A 13 -18.20 -11.91 5.50
C LEU A 13 -17.26 -11.11 6.42
N ASN A 14 -16.00 -11.51 6.49
CA ASN A 14 -14.93 -10.81 7.17
C ASN A 14 -14.15 -9.95 6.17
N ARG A 15 -14.06 -8.67 6.43
CA ARG A 15 -13.33 -7.66 5.64
C ARG A 15 -11.82 -7.88 5.62
N VAL A 16 -11.32 -8.96 6.17
CA VAL A 16 -9.89 -9.27 6.35
C VAL A 16 -9.58 -10.66 5.79
N LEU A 17 -8.54 -10.77 4.99
CA LEU A 17 -7.99 -12.03 4.48
C LEU A 17 -6.62 -12.28 5.10
N HIS A 18 -6.42 -13.47 5.66
CA HIS A 18 -5.11 -13.92 6.12
C HIS A 18 -4.52 -14.94 5.15
N ILE A 19 -3.38 -14.62 4.55
CA ILE A 19 -2.62 -15.54 3.72
C ILE A 19 -1.66 -16.32 4.63
N PRO A 20 -1.71 -17.66 4.63
CA PRO A 20 -0.90 -18.47 5.53
C PRO A 20 0.60 -18.42 5.17
N GLU A 21 1.44 -18.66 6.16
CA GLU A 21 2.89 -18.80 5.96
C GLU A 21 3.20 -19.93 4.96
N GLY A 22 4.30 -19.77 4.22
CA GLY A 22 4.73 -20.69 3.17
C GLY A 22 4.09 -20.39 1.80
N VAL A 23 3.16 -19.44 1.70
CA VAL A 23 2.72 -18.87 0.42
C VAL A 23 3.76 -17.87 -0.03
N THR A 24 4.25 -18.01 -1.25
CA THR A 24 5.34 -17.21 -1.80
C THR A 24 4.89 -16.29 -2.94
N LYS A 25 3.69 -16.55 -3.51
CA LYS A 25 3.20 -15.80 -4.67
C LYS A 25 1.71 -15.52 -4.57
N ILE A 26 1.32 -14.30 -4.96
CA ILE A 26 -0.06 -13.90 -5.23
C ILE A 26 -0.17 -13.66 -6.74
N ASP A 27 -1.05 -14.39 -7.40
CA ASP A 27 -1.21 -14.34 -8.85
C ASP A 27 -2.10 -13.17 -9.31
N TYR A 28 -2.04 -12.88 -10.61
CA TYR A 28 -2.88 -11.89 -11.29
C TYR A 28 -4.38 -12.09 -10.96
N SER A 29 -5.06 -10.99 -10.70
CA SER A 29 -6.49 -10.96 -10.35
C SER A 29 -6.87 -11.80 -9.12
N ALA A 30 -5.91 -12.10 -8.22
CA ALA A 30 -6.15 -12.96 -7.05
C ALA A 30 -7.30 -12.46 -6.17
N PHE A 31 -7.51 -11.15 -6.10
CA PHE A 31 -8.57 -10.52 -5.29
C PHE A 31 -9.73 -9.99 -6.15
N CYS A 32 -9.81 -10.38 -7.42
CA CYS A 32 -10.89 -9.96 -8.30
C CYS A 32 -12.27 -10.34 -7.73
N ASN A 33 -13.23 -9.42 -7.82
CA ASN A 33 -14.60 -9.58 -7.26
C ASN A 33 -14.65 -9.73 -5.72
N CYS A 34 -13.66 -9.24 -4.99
CA CYS A 34 -13.64 -9.19 -3.53
C CYS A 34 -14.06 -7.82 -3.00
N ALA A 35 -15.21 -7.27 -3.43
CA ALA A 35 -15.65 -5.90 -3.15
C ALA A 35 -15.72 -5.52 -1.65
N ASN A 36 -15.84 -6.50 -0.76
CA ASN A 36 -15.91 -6.28 0.69
C ASN A 36 -14.56 -6.44 1.40
N LEU A 37 -13.50 -6.86 0.69
CA LEU A 37 -12.19 -7.09 1.28
C LEU A 37 -11.50 -5.74 1.55
N LYS A 38 -11.23 -5.43 2.83
CA LYS A 38 -10.62 -4.16 3.26
C LYS A 38 -9.16 -4.31 3.66
N SER A 39 -8.78 -5.47 4.14
CA SER A 39 -7.43 -5.73 4.64
C SER A 39 -6.94 -7.12 4.26
N VAL A 40 -5.64 -7.22 3.97
CA VAL A 40 -4.97 -8.48 3.67
C VAL A 40 -3.73 -8.62 4.54
N THR A 41 -3.61 -9.77 5.23
CA THR A 41 -2.37 -10.13 5.92
C THR A 41 -1.52 -10.99 4.99
N ILE A 42 -0.30 -10.55 4.73
CA ILE A 42 0.69 -11.16 3.83
C ILE A 42 1.81 -11.76 4.68
N PRO A 43 2.16 -13.04 4.47
CA PRO A 43 3.21 -13.70 5.24
C PRO A 43 4.62 -13.23 4.86
N SER A 44 5.57 -13.40 5.76
CA SER A 44 6.98 -13.06 5.55
C SER A 44 7.64 -13.89 4.43
N SER A 45 7.05 -15.04 4.09
CA SER A 45 7.50 -15.92 2.99
C SER A 45 7.19 -15.37 1.58
N MET A 46 6.47 -14.25 1.47
CA MET A 46 6.08 -13.68 0.18
C MET A 46 7.29 -13.17 -0.62
N THR A 47 7.33 -13.52 -1.91
CA THR A 47 8.40 -13.09 -2.83
C THR A 47 7.89 -12.38 -4.08
N TRP A 48 6.61 -12.62 -4.45
CA TRP A 48 6.01 -12.07 -5.66
C TRP A 48 4.54 -11.70 -5.44
N ILE A 49 4.16 -10.50 -5.86
CA ILE A 49 2.77 -10.04 -5.87
C ILE A 49 2.47 -9.48 -7.26
N ASP A 50 1.62 -10.17 -8.00
CA ASP A 50 1.17 -9.72 -9.32
C ASP A 50 0.13 -8.59 -9.22
N ASP A 51 -0.39 -8.09 -10.34
CA ASP A 51 -1.53 -7.18 -10.32
C ASP A 51 -2.76 -7.90 -9.76
N VAL A 52 -2.92 -7.78 -8.44
CA VAL A 52 -3.97 -8.48 -7.68
C VAL A 52 -5.36 -7.96 -7.97
N TYR A 53 -5.46 -6.78 -8.58
CA TYR A 53 -6.73 -6.13 -8.88
C TYR A 53 -7.27 -6.52 -10.26
N GLY A 54 -6.40 -6.70 -11.28
CA GLY A 54 -6.81 -6.94 -12.65
C GLY A 54 -7.52 -5.74 -13.29
N GLU A 55 -7.82 -5.83 -14.58
CA GLU A 55 -8.41 -4.73 -15.35
C GLU A 55 -9.89 -4.47 -15.01
N GLU A 56 -10.64 -5.49 -14.64
CA GLU A 56 -12.09 -5.44 -14.38
C GLU A 56 -12.43 -5.42 -12.87
N SER A 57 -11.60 -4.83 -12.03
CA SER A 57 -11.75 -5.07 -10.61
C SER A 57 -12.67 -4.10 -9.88
N ASP A 58 -13.76 -4.62 -9.34
CA ASP A 58 -14.51 -4.00 -8.22
C ASP A 58 -13.74 -4.08 -6.88
N CYS A 59 -12.50 -4.58 -6.90
CA CYS A 59 -11.67 -4.81 -5.70
C CYS A 59 -10.89 -3.59 -5.23
N ARG A 60 -11.38 -2.40 -5.48
CA ARG A 60 -10.77 -1.13 -5.00
C ARG A 60 -10.97 -0.90 -3.50
N SER A 61 -11.47 -1.89 -2.79
CA SER A 61 -11.84 -1.76 -1.39
C SER A 61 -10.72 -2.07 -0.39
N ILE A 62 -9.59 -2.66 -0.85
CA ILE A 62 -8.44 -2.92 0.02
C ILE A 62 -7.72 -1.59 0.28
N THR A 63 -7.67 -1.21 1.55
CA THR A 63 -7.02 0.01 2.03
C THR A 63 -5.80 -0.28 2.89
N ASN A 64 -5.70 -1.49 3.44
CA ASN A 64 -4.65 -1.90 4.35
C ASN A 64 -4.05 -3.25 3.97
N ILE A 65 -2.72 -3.33 4.04
CA ILE A 65 -1.96 -4.57 4.03
C ILE A 65 -1.21 -4.67 5.35
N THR A 66 -1.27 -5.83 5.99
CA THR A 66 -0.38 -6.17 7.10
C THR A 66 0.64 -7.16 6.58
N TYR A 67 1.92 -6.81 6.63
CA TYR A 67 3.01 -7.68 6.21
C TYR A 67 3.76 -8.22 7.43
N ASN A 68 3.88 -9.54 7.55
CA ASN A 68 4.53 -10.22 8.67
C ASN A 68 6.07 -10.21 8.56
N GLY A 69 6.64 -9.22 7.92
CA GLY A 69 8.07 -8.99 7.77
C GLY A 69 8.43 -7.53 7.96
N THR A 70 9.70 -7.20 7.75
CA THR A 70 10.23 -5.84 7.87
C THR A 70 9.97 -4.99 6.61
N ILE A 71 10.06 -3.68 6.74
CA ILE A 71 10.03 -2.73 5.61
C ILE A 71 11.08 -3.11 4.57
N SER A 72 12.30 -3.45 5.02
CA SER A 72 13.38 -3.88 4.12
C SER A 72 13.01 -5.12 3.32
N GLN A 73 12.40 -6.12 3.95
CA GLN A 73 11.91 -7.33 3.27
C GLN A 73 10.76 -7.00 2.31
N TRP A 74 9.83 -6.13 2.71
CA TRP A 74 8.75 -5.69 1.83
C TRP A 74 9.27 -5.05 0.54
N LYS A 75 10.33 -4.24 0.65
CA LYS A 75 10.95 -3.58 -0.51
C LYS A 75 11.58 -4.57 -1.49
N THR A 76 12.00 -5.76 -1.06
CA THR A 76 12.58 -6.80 -1.93
C THR A 76 11.53 -7.67 -2.64
N ILE A 77 10.27 -7.63 -2.22
CA ILE A 77 9.20 -8.36 -2.91
C ILE A 77 9.00 -7.75 -4.30
N GLU A 78 9.05 -8.58 -5.35
CA GLU A 78 8.67 -8.14 -6.69
C GLU A 78 7.16 -7.89 -6.74
N LYS A 79 6.77 -6.66 -7.07
CA LYS A 79 5.38 -6.21 -7.07
C LYS A 79 5.02 -5.57 -8.41
N GLN A 80 3.93 -6.02 -9.00
CA GLN A 80 3.20 -5.28 -10.00
C GLN A 80 2.34 -4.20 -9.29
N SER A 81 1.52 -3.48 -9.99
CA SER A 81 0.75 -2.36 -9.45
C SER A 81 0.03 -2.65 -8.13
N LEU A 82 0.62 -2.25 -7.00
CA LEU A 82 -0.13 -2.07 -5.74
C LEU A 82 -0.54 -0.60 -5.70
N ARG A 83 -1.86 -0.36 -5.68
CA ARG A 83 -2.43 0.99 -5.56
C ARG A 83 -2.11 1.59 -4.19
N ASP A 84 -2.56 2.80 -3.93
CA ASP A 84 -2.35 3.55 -2.68
C ASP A 84 -2.93 2.82 -1.47
N VAL A 85 -2.20 1.84 -0.98
CA VAL A 85 -2.54 1.07 0.21
C VAL A 85 -1.51 1.33 1.29
N THR A 86 -1.98 1.44 2.53
CA THR A 86 -1.09 1.45 3.69
C THR A 86 -0.58 0.05 3.95
N VAL A 87 0.73 -0.10 4.11
CA VAL A 87 1.38 -1.38 4.44
C VAL A 87 1.99 -1.29 5.83
N ASN A 88 1.44 -2.07 6.75
CA ASN A 88 1.95 -2.18 8.11
C ASN A 88 2.91 -3.36 8.20
N CYS A 89 4.19 -3.09 8.43
CA CYS A 89 5.25 -4.06 8.67
C CYS A 89 5.53 -4.20 10.18
N ILE A 90 6.33 -5.19 10.57
CA ILE A 90 6.67 -5.39 11.98
C ILE A 90 7.54 -4.27 12.58
N ASP A 91 8.25 -3.52 11.73
CA ASP A 91 9.17 -2.44 12.11
C ASP A 91 8.70 -1.04 11.67
N GLY A 92 7.48 -0.91 11.15
CA GLY A 92 6.91 0.39 10.77
C GLY A 92 5.82 0.29 9.73
N THR A 93 5.39 1.44 9.22
CA THR A 93 4.32 1.57 8.24
C THR A 93 4.83 2.24 6.98
N ILE A 94 4.48 1.69 5.82
CA ILE A 94 4.67 2.31 4.52
C ILE A 94 3.33 2.88 4.08
N SER A 95 3.27 4.18 3.90
CA SER A 95 2.11 4.86 3.34
C SER A 95 2.60 5.85 2.30
N LYS A 96 1.94 5.93 1.15
CA LYS A 96 2.21 7.02 0.20
C LYS A 96 1.67 8.35 0.72
N LYS A 97 0.65 8.29 1.58
CA LYS A 97 0.15 9.47 2.29
C LYS A 97 1.01 9.70 3.52
N ALA A 98 1.51 10.90 3.68
CA ALA A 98 2.35 11.37 4.77
C ALA A 98 3.79 10.81 4.85
N ASP A 99 4.24 9.98 3.91
CA ASP A 99 5.65 9.60 3.73
C ASP A 99 6.25 10.47 2.61
N LEU A 100 6.60 11.72 2.94
CA LEU A 100 6.98 12.73 1.95
C LEU A 100 8.41 12.54 1.45
N ASP A 101 9.31 12.06 2.30
CA ASP A 101 10.70 11.80 1.91
C ASP A 101 10.87 10.42 1.24
N GLY A 102 9.82 9.58 1.24
CA GLY A 102 9.81 8.28 0.58
C GLY A 102 10.70 7.23 1.25
N ASN A 103 11.07 7.43 2.53
CA ASN A 103 11.94 6.50 3.26
C ASN A 103 11.20 5.26 3.77
N GLY A 104 9.87 5.22 3.66
CA GLY A 104 8.99 4.14 4.06
C GLY A 104 8.59 4.20 5.54
N LYS A 105 8.81 5.32 6.21
CA LYS A 105 8.34 5.60 7.57
C LYS A 105 7.57 6.91 7.56
N ILE A 106 6.70 7.09 8.53
CA ILE A 106 6.07 8.37 8.82
C ILE A 106 6.69 8.84 10.13
N ASP A 107 7.56 9.83 10.06
CA ASP A 107 8.28 10.34 11.21
C ASP A 107 8.46 11.87 11.16
N THR A 108 9.36 12.41 11.97
CA THR A 108 9.55 13.87 12.06
C THR A 108 10.12 14.52 10.80
N SER A 109 10.79 13.76 9.93
CA SER A 109 11.25 14.27 8.63
C SER A 109 10.06 14.62 7.74
N ASP A 110 9.04 13.75 7.69
CA ASP A 110 7.83 14.00 6.89
C ASP A 110 7.05 15.21 7.39
N ILE A 111 7.01 15.39 8.72
CA ILE A 111 6.39 16.59 9.30
C ILE A 111 7.12 17.85 8.86
N PHE A 112 8.45 17.80 8.83
CA PHE A 112 9.26 18.93 8.38
C PHE A 112 9.02 19.22 6.89
N ASP A 113 9.01 18.18 6.04
CA ASP A 113 8.75 18.30 4.60
C ASP A 113 7.32 18.82 4.34
N ALA A 114 6.33 18.35 5.11
CA ALA A 114 4.96 18.88 5.04
C ALA A 114 4.90 20.36 5.41
N MET A 115 5.61 20.80 6.45
CA MET A 115 5.67 22.22 6.83
C MET A 115 6.33 23.08 5.75
N VAL A 116 7.40 22.59 5.15
CA VAL A 116 8.09 23.25 4.03
C VAL A 116 7.13 23.36 2.83
N TYR A 117 6.45 22.27 2.46
CA TYR A 117 5.46 22.27 1.39
C TYR A 117 4.36 23.32 1.60
N VAL A 118 3.74 23.34 2.78
CA VAL A 118 2.69 24.32 3.12
C VAL A 118 3.22 25.76 3.05
N ALA A 119 4.46 26.02 3.52
CA ALA A 119 5.05 27.33 3.47
C ALA A 119 5.25 27.82 2.02
N TYR A 120 5.78 26.98 1.14
CA TYR A 120 5.95 27.31 -0.28
C TYR A 120 4.61 27.55 -0.98
N ARG A 121 3.62 26.71 -0.76
CA ARG A 121 2.27 26.87 -1.32
C ARG A 121 1.60 28.15 -0.83
N GLY A 122 1.76 28.47 0.44
CA GLY A 122 1.19 29.68 1.05
C GLY A 122 1.71 31.00 0.45
N VAL A 123 2.90 30.99 -0.14
CA VAL A 123 3.49 32.16 -0.83
C VAL A 123 3.44 32.04 -2.37
N GLY A 124 2.78 31.01 -2.91
CA GLY A 124 2.62 30.80 -4.35
C GLY A 124 3.91 30.38 -5.06
N LEU A 125 4.87 29.81 -4.33
CA LEU A 125 6.12 29.29 -4.89
C LEU A 125 6.01 27.78 -5.12
N ASP A 126 6.68 27.31 -6.18
CA ASP A 126 6.94 25.89 -6.39
C ASP A 126 8.17 25.50 -5.56
N GLY A 127 7.95 24.69 -4.53
CA GLY A 127 9.01 24.20 -3.64
C GLY A 127 9.88 23.10 -4.23
N GLY A 128 9.69 22.74 -5.50
CA GLY A 128 10.41 21.64 -6.17
C GLY A 128 9.95 20.25 -5.70
N PHE A 129 8.77 20.16 -5.12
CA PHE A 129 8.18 18.89 -4.72
C PHE A 129 7.74 18.10 -5.95
N THR A 130 7.99 16.78 -5.93
CA THR A 130 7.51 15.88 -6.98
C THR A 130 5.99 15.68 -6.87
N ASP A 131 5.35 15.26 -7.97
CA ASP A 131 3.92 14.93 -7.96
C ASP A 131 3.58 13.87 -6.90
N GLU A 132 4.51 12.94 -6.64
CA GLU A 132 4.36 11.91 -5.60
C GLU A 132 4.37 12.51 -4.20
N GLN A 133 5.23 13.49 -3.93
CA GLN A 133 5.29 14.20 -2.66
C GLN A 133 4.05 15.06 -2.44
N VAL A 134 3.54 15.71 -3.48
CA VAL A 134 2.29 16.48 -3.44
C VAL A 134 1.11 15.57 -3.07
N VAL A 135 1.01 14.40 -3.71
CA VAL A 135 -0.02 13.40 -3.38
C VAL A 135 0.13 12.86 -1.97
N ALA A 136 1.37 12.68 -1.48
CA ALA A 136 1.64 12.22 -0.12
C ALA A 136 1.25 13.27 0.93
N ALA A 137 1.39 14.55 0.62
CA ALA A 137 1.01 15.66 1.51
C ALA A 137 -0.50 15.89 1.57
N ASP A 138 -1.25 15.49 0.55
CA ASP A 138 -2.71 15.58 0.49
C ASP A 138 -3.37 14.46 1.32
N ILE A 139 -3.32 14.61 2.64
CA ILE A 139 -3.77 13.58 3.59
C ILE A 139 -5.28 13.37 3.55
N ASP A 140 -6.06 14.44 3.30
CA ASP A 140 -7.53 14.40 3.26
C ASP A 140 -8.09 14.17 1.84
N GLY A 141 -7.24 14.26 0.82
CA GLY A 141 -7.59 13.98 -0.55
C GLY A 141 -8.38 15.10 -1.24
N ASP A 142 -8.27 16.33 -0.76
CA ASP A 142 -9.00 17.48 -1.29
C ASP A 142 -8.29 18.19 -2.47
N GLY A 143 -7.08 17.76 -2.79
CA GLY A 143 -6.27 18.28 -3.90
C GLY A 143 -5.62 19.64 -3.64
N LYS A 144 -5.51 20.05 -2.38
CA LYS A 144 -4.94 21.34 -1.98
C LYS A 144 -3.70 21.20 -1.13
#